data_3473136569b7aa9c8168b073d9b15784
#
_entry.id   3473136569b7aa9c8168b073d9b15784
#
_cell.length_a   1.000
_cell.length_b   1.000
_cell.length_c   1.000
_cell.angle_alpha   90.00
_cell.angle_beta   90.00
_cell.angle_gamma   90.00
#
_symmetry.space_group_name_H-M   'P 1'
#
loop_
_entity.id
_entity.type
_entity.pdbx_description
1 polymer ?
#
loop_
_entity_poly.entity_id
_entity_poly.type
_entity_poly.pdbx_seq_one_letter_code
_entity_poly.pdbx_strand_id
1 'polypeptide(L)'
;MVLATWKDLCIDAVDPVRAAAFWAGALGLQLDPNDPETLRGPTPGHTVWVCRVPETKTVKNRVHLDVHCAAVADLVGAGATVLDATSFRWTVLTDPDGQEFCAFLREHPPALRLYELCVDATVPAPIAGWWATVFGVERQTDPEHGYCWIPAPPDAPFDNISFVPVPEPKTVKNRVHWDVTGETSALLEAGATLLRPRGDDRRWDVLADPDGNEFCVFPSG
;
A
#
# COMPACT_ATOMS: atom_id res chain seq x y z
N MET A 1 -23.66 -1.82 -1.45
CA MET A 1 -23.22 -2.75 -2.55
C MET A 1 -21.70 -2.59 -2.62
N VAL A 2 -20.94 -3.67 -2.67
CA VAL A 2 -19.47 -3.64 -2.84
C VAL A 2 -19.18 -3.21 -4.29
N LEU A 3 -18.32 -2.21 -4.49
CA LEU A 3 -17.97 -1.71 -5.83
C LEU A 3 -16.74 -2.40 -6.39
N ALA A 4 -15.81 -2.79 -5.53
CA ALA A 4 -14.61 -3.52 -5.90
C ALA A 4 -14.12 -4.41 -4.75
N THR A 5 -13.30 -5.40 -5.08
CA THR A 5 -12.63 -6.29 -4.12
C THR A 5 -11.12 -6.10 -4.19
N TRP A 6 -10.43 -6.39 -3.09
CA TRP A 6 -8.97 -6.40 -3.05
C TRP A 6 -8.41 -7.38 -4.07
N LYS A 7 -7.32 -7.00 -4.73
CA LYS A 7 -6.62 -7.89 -5.66
C LYS A 7 -5.18 -8.13 -5.20
N ASP A 8 -4.35 -7.10 -5.19
CA ASP A 8 -2.94 -7.20 -4.82
C ASP A 8 -2.31 -5.81 -4.59
N LEU A 9 -1.00 -5.77 -4.33
CA LEU A 9 -0.23 -4.58 -4.02
C LEU A 9 0.85 -4.35 -5.07
N CYS A 10 1.13 -3.08 -5.38
CA CYS A 10 2.21 -2.66 -6.25
C CYS A 10 3.18 -1.71 -5.52
N ILE A 11 4.49 -1.93 -5.71
CA ILE A 11 5.57 -1.08 -5.21
C ILE A 11 6.44 -0.68 -6.40
N ASP A 12 6.51 0.61 -6.70
CA ASP A 12 7.39 1.14 -7.73
C ASP A 12 8.84 1.21 -7.21
N ALA A 13 9.79 0.69 -7.96
CA ALA A 13 11.21 0.70 -7.59
C ALA A 13 12.11 1.00 -8.79
N VAL A 14 13.24 1.65 -8.55
CA VAL A 14 14.28 1.85 -9.57
C VAL A 14 15.05 0.54 -9.81
N ASP A 15 15.29 -0.20 -8.72
CA ASP A 15 15.86 -1.55 -8.76
C ASP A 15 14.86 -2.56 -8.17
N PRO A 16 13.90 -3.08 -8.97
CA PRO A 16 12.84 -3.94 -8.47
C PRO A 16 13.34 -5.28 -7.93
N VAL A 17 14.43 -5.83 -8.46
CA VAL A 17 14.98 -7.09 -7.95
C VAL A 17 15.52 -6.91 -6.52
N ARG A 18 16.24 -5.81 -6.27
CA ARG A 18 16.74 -5.47 -4.94
C ARG A 18 15.60 -5.16 -3.98
N ALA A 19 14.61 -4.38 -4.42
CA ALA A 19 13.45 -4.03 -3.61
C ALA A 19 12.60 -5.28 -3.29
N ALA A 20 12.36 -6.16 -4.27
CA ALA A 20 11.65 -7.42 -4.06
C ALA A 20 12.36 -8.33 -3.04
N ALA A 21 13.68 -8.47 -3.13
CA ALA A 21 14.46 -9.26 -2.15
C ALA A 21 14.31 -8.70 -0.72
N PHE A 22 14.34 -7.38 -0.55
CA PHE A 22 14.10 -6.72 0.73
C PHE A 22 12.68 -6.97 1.25
N TRP A 23 11.68 -6.68 0.42
CA TRP A 23 10.28 -6.78 0.81
C TRP A 23 9.82 -8.21 1.05
N ALA A 24 10.40 -9.20 0.36
CA ALA A 24 10.15 -10.62 0.67
C ALA A 24 10.47 -10.94 2.12
N GLY A 25 11.65 -10.53 2.61
CA GLY A 25 12.06 -10.69 4.02
C GLY A 25 11.23 -9.85 4.99
N ALA A 26 10.98 -8.57 4.66
CA ALA A 26 10.24 -7.65 5.52
C ALA A 26 8.77 -8.06 5.70
N LEU A 27 8.12 -8.56 4.64
CA LEU A 27 6.71 -8.96 4.66
C LEU A 27 6.49 -10.45 5.02
N GLY A 28 7.55 -11.27 5.04
CA GLY A 28 7.44 -12.72 5.23
C GLY A 28 6.84 -13.43 4.01
N LEU A 29 7.05 -12.88 2.83
CA LEU A 29 6.62 -13.42 1.54
C LEU A 29 7.76 -14.15 0.85
N GLN A 30 7.46 -14.87 -0.22
CA GLN A 30 8.44 -15.58 -1.04
C GLN A 30 8.58 -14.91 -2.41
N LEU A 31 9.79 -14.88 -2.94
CA LEU A 31 10.01 -14.50 -4.34
C LEU A 31 9.38 -15.55 -5.26
N ASP A 32 8.70 -15.11 -6.30
CA ASP A 32 8.21 -16.01 -7.35
C ASP A 32 9.43 -16.64 -8.06
N PRO A 33 9.51 -17.98 -8.18
CA PRO A 33 10.66 -18.64 -8.78
C PRO A 33 10.88 -18.32 -10.25
N ASN A 34 9.84 -17.83 -10.94
CA ASN A 34 9.89 -17.48 -12.37
C ASN A 34 9.97 -15.97 -12.63
N ASP A 35 9.79 -15.15 -11.58
CA ASP A 35 9.79 -13.69 -11.69
C ASP A 35 10.34 -13.06 -10.39
N PRO A 36 11.63 -12.68 -10.37
CA PRO A 36 12.28 -12.14 -9.18
C PRO A 36 11.78 -10.75 -8.75
N GLU A 37 10.93 -10.13 -9.53
CA GLU A 37 10.27 -8.84 -9.24
C GLU A 37 8.86 -9.04 -8.61
N THR A 38 8.42 -10.30 -8.41
CA THR A 38 7.12 -10.63 -7.85
C THR A 38 7.25 -11.39 -6.53
N LEU A 39 6.45 -10.99 -5.53
CA LEU A 39 6.32 -11.68 -4.25
C LEU A 39 5.01 -12.45 -4.19
N ARG A 40 5.06 -13.61 -3.55
CA ARG A 40 3.91 -14.50 -3.36
C ARG A 40 3.73 -14.87 -1.89
N GLY A 41 2.48 -14.99 -1.50
CA GLY A 41 2.07 -15.53 -0.21
C GLY A 41 1.04 -16.64 -0.36
N PRO A 42 0.34 -17.01 0.73
CA PRO A 42 -0.58 -18.15 0.75
C PRO A 42 -1.77 -18.04 -0.21
N THR A 43 -2.22 -16.82 -0.51
CA THR A 43 -3.35 -16.56 -1.40
C THR A 43 -2.98 -15.54 -2.49
N PRO A 44 -3.75 -15.44 -3.58
CA PRO A 44 -3.51 -14.42 -4.61
C PRO A 44 -3.47 -12.98 -4.07
N GLY A 45 -4.30 -12.65 -3.06
CA GLY A 45 -4.33 -11.33 -2.43
C GLY A 45 -3.03 -10.91 -1.71
N HIS A 46 -2.12 -11.87 -1.44
CA HIS A 46 -0.79 -11.60 -0.89
C HIS A 46 0.26 -11.28 -1.97
N THR A 47 -0.12 -11.21 -3.23
CA THR A 47 0.83 -10.87 -4.29
C THR A 47 1.30 -9.42 -4.13
N VAL A 48 2.61 -9.21 -4.26
CA VAL A 48 3.20 -7.87 -4.37
C VAL A 48 4.00 -7.82 -5.67
N TRP A 49 3.61 -6.89 -6.54
CA TRP A 49 4.32 -6.58 -7.77
C TRP A 49 5.31 -5.45 -7.49
N VAL A 50 6.60 -5.70 -7.73
CA VAL A 50 7.61 -4.65 -7.64
C VAL A 50 7.90 -4.16 -9.06
N CYS A 51 7.36 -2.98 -9.37
CA CYS A 51 7.30 -2.45 -10.72
C CYS A 51 8.48 -1.52 -11.01
N ARG A 52 9.19 -1.75 -12.12
CA ARG A 52 10.29 -0.89 -12.54
C ARG A 52 9.79 0.48 -12.98
N VAL A 53 10.38 1.53 -12.39
CA VAL A 53 10.17 2.92 -12.80
C VAL A 53 11.53 3.60 -13.00
N PRO A 54 11.67 4.52 -13.97
CA PRO A 54 12.94 5.20 -14.24
C PRO A 54 13.24 6.33 -13.24
N GLU A 55 12.20 6.91 -12.62
CA GLU A 55 12.35 8.05 -11.72
C GLU A 55 12.74 7.61 -10.31
N THR A 56 13.68 8.34 -9.70
CA THR A 56 14.02 8.19 -8.28
C THR A 56 12.96 8.88 -7.41
N LYS A 57 12.86 8.43 -6.16
CA LYS A 57 12.01 9.07 -5.16
C LYS A 57 12.54 10.48 -4.83
N THR A 58 11.64 11.47 -4.78
CA THR A 58 11.98 12.88 -4.53
C THR A 58 11.22 13.51 -3.36
N VAL A 59 10.07 12.96 -2.99
CA VAL A 59 9.22 13.46 -1.90
C VAL A 59 8.82 12.33 -0.97
N LYS A 60 8.35 12.65 0.25
CA LYS A 60 7.79 11.66 1.18
C LYS A 60 6.66 10.87 0.51
N ASN A 61 6.66 9.56 0.70
CA ASN A 61 5.56 8.71 0.23
C ASN A 61 4.25 9.06 0.92
N ARG A 62 3.17 9.14 0.15
CA ARG A 62 1.80 9.35 0.66
C ARG A 62 1.13 8.04 1.05
N VAL A 63 1.58 6.95 0.48
CA VAL A 63 1.17 5.59 0.84
C VAL A 63 2.41 4.84 1.27
N HIS A 64 2.37 4.23 2.46
CA HIS A 64 3.45 3.41 2.97
C HIS A 64 2.92 2.16 3.68
N LEU A 65 3.82 1.22 3.87
CA LEU A 65 3.53 -0.04 4.54
C LEU A 65 3.93 0.05 6.00
N ASP A 66 3.10 -0.50 6.88
CA ASP A 66 3.44 -0.75 8.26
C ASP A 66 3.68 -2.25 8.44
N VAL A 67 4.82 -2.62 9.04
CA VAL A 67 5.22 -4.01 9.15
C VAL A 67 5.51 -4.42 10.59
N HIS A 68 5.20 -5.65 10.94
CA HIS A 68 5.65 -6.25 12.20
C HIS A 68 7.07 -6.79 12.07
N CYS A 69 7.91 -6.58 13.07
CA CYS A 69 9.25 -7.15 13.13
C CYS A 69 9.62 -7.60 14.55
N ALA A 70 10.51 -8.57 14.68
CA ALA A 70 11.09 -8.98 15.97
C ALA A 70 12.17 -8.00 16.44
N ALA A 71 12.98 -7.50 15.50
CA ALA A 71 14.00 -6.51 15.76
C ALA A 71 14.17 -5.56 14.54
N VAL A 72 14.31 -4.28 14.78
CA VAL A 72 14.63 -3.28 13.73
C VAL A 72 16.00 -3.59 13.09
N ALA A 73 16.93 -4.16 13.86
CA ALA A 73 18.25 -4.55 13.37
C ALA A 73 18.20 -5.57 12.21
N ASP A 74 17.17 -6.42 12.16
CA ASP A 74 17.01 -7.40 11.07
C ASP A 74 16.67 -6.69 9.76
N LEU A 75 15.79 -5.67 9.81
CA LEU A 75 15.45 -4.84 8.66
C LEU A 75 16.63 -4.00 8.18
N VAL A 76 17.40 -3.43 9.12
CA VAL A 76 18.63 -2.69 8.80
C VAL A 76 19.68 -3.63 8.18
N GLY A 77 19.85 -4.84 8.72
CA GLY A 77 20.73 -5.88 8.14
C GLY A 77 20.31 -6.30 6.73
N ALA A 78 19.01 -6.20 6.39
CA ALA A 78 18.49 -6.46 5.06
C ALA A 78 18.60 -5.26 4.10
N GLY A 79 19.05 -4.08 4.58
CA GLY A 79 19.30 -2.90 3.75
C GLY A 79 18.41 -1.70 4.02
N ALA A 80 17.54 -1.73 5.05
CA ALA A 80 16.79 -0.56 5.47
C ALA A 80 17.68 0.47 6.17
N THR A 81 17.26 1.74 6.15
CA THR A 81 17.90 2.83 6.88
C THR A 81 16.91 3.42 7.88
N VAL A 82 17.31 3.59 9.13
CA VAL A 82 16.48 4.23 10.15
C VAL A 82 16.40 5.72 9.90
N LEU A 83 15.18 6.28 9.82
CA LEU A 83 14.91 7.70 9.75
C LEU A 83 14.56 8.29 11.11
N ASP A 84 13.69 7.64 11.87
CA ASP A 84 13.25 8.09 13.19
C ASP A 84 12.92 6.89 14.09
N ALA A 85 13.62 6.78 15.20
CA ALA A 85 13.43 5.72 16.19
C ALA A 85 12.87 6.24 17.53
N THR A 86 12.54 7.52 17.66
CA THR A 86 12.28 8.15 18.96
C THR A 86 10.99 8.95 19.04
N SER A 87 10.52 9.52 17.94
CA SER A 87 9.33 10.39 17.93
C SER A 87 8.01 9.61 18.05
N PHE A 88 8.02 8.31 17.76
CA PHE A 88 6.83 7.45 17.74
C PHE A 88 7.04 6.18 18.55
N ARG A 89 5.96 5.41 18.75
CA ARG A 89 6.03 4.06 19.35
C ARG A 89 6.54 3.00 18.36
N TRP A 90 6.65 3.35 17.11
CA TRP A 90 7.22 2.56 16.03
C TRP A 90 8.49 3.22 15.49
N THR A 91 9.25 2.52 14.69
CA THR A 91 10.43 3.07 14.03
C THR A 91 10.09 3.38 12.58
N VAL A 92 10.41 4.59 12.13
CA VAL A 92 10.32 4.96 10.71
C VAL A 92 11.63 4.63 10.03
N LEU A 93 11.55 3.88 8.92
CA LEU A 93 12.70 3.47 8.12
C LEU A 93 12.47 3.83 6.65
N THR A 94 13.55 3.70 5.85
CA THR A 94 13.45 3.59 4.41
C THR A 94 13.89 2.21 3.94
N ASP A 95 13.25 1.73 2.88
CA ASP A 95 13.71 0.58 2.12
C ASP A 95 14.98 0.89 1.30
N PRO A 96 15.58 -0.08 0.58
CA PRO A 96 16.76 0.16 -0.23
C PRO A 96 16.61 1.22 -1.35
N ASP A 97 15.39 1.51 -1.81
CA ASP A 97 15.07 2.56 -2.79
C ASP A 97 14.74 3.91 -2.14
N GLY A 98 14.84 4.01 -0.80
CA GLY A 98 14.57 5.22 -0.03
C GLY A 98 13.09 5.48 0.27
N GLN A 99 12.22 4.48 0.12
CA GLN A 99 10.78 4.60 0.38
C GLN A 99 10.50 4.39 1.87
N GLU A 100 9.77 5.32 2.49
CA GLU A 100 9.41 5.27 3.91
C GLU A 100 8.47 4.11 4.19
N PHE A 101 8.68 3.47 5.34
CA PHE A 101 7.79 2.49 5.95
C PHE A 101 7.94 2.50 7.47
N CYS A 102 6.97 1.94 8.20
CA CYS A 102 7.01 1.87 9.65
C CYS A 102 7.18 0.44 10.15
N ALA A 103 8.05 0.27 11.14
CA ALA A 103 8.30 -1.02 11.79
C ALA A 103 7.73 -1.04 13.21
N PHE A 104 6.82 -1.96 13.45
CA PHE A 104 6.17 -2.22 14.74
C PHE A 104 6.79 -3.44 15.40
N LEU A 105 7.47 -3.22 16.52
CA LEU A 105 8.09 -4.31 17.27
C LEU A 105 7.05 -5.24 17.89
N ARG A 106 7.25 -6.53 17.72
CA ARG A 106 6.48 -7.61 18.34
C ARG A 106 7.44 -8.67 18.84
N GLU A 107 7.26 -9.13 20.06
CA GLU A 107 8.07 -10.25 20.62
C GLU A 107 7.96 -11.50 19.74
N HIS A 108 6.76 -11.78 19.24
CA HIS A 108 6.45 -12.88 18.33
C HIS A 108 5.68 -12.34 17.11
N PRO A 109 6.36 -11.79 16.10
CA PRO A 109 5.68 -11.31 14.90
C PRO A 109 5.05 -12.47 14.13
N PRO A 110 3.90 -12.24 13.46
CA PRO A 110 3.30 -13.25 12.61
C PRO A 110 4.24 -13.60 11.44
N ALA A 111 4.01 -14.76 10.81
CA ALA A 111 4.79 -15.18 9.64
C ALA A 111 4.61 -14.20 8.46
N LEU A 112 3.37 -13.73 8.23
CA LEU A 112 3.03 -12.65 7.30
C LEU A 112 3.03 -11.35 8.09
N ARG A 113 3.84 -10.39 7.69
CA ARG A 113 4.24 -9.25 8.52
C ARG A 113 3.68 -7.92 8.09
N LEU A 114 2.95 -7.85 6.97
CA LEU A 114 2.22 -6.64 6.60
C LEU A 114 1.14 -6.41 7.67
N TYR A 115 1.25 -5.30 8.38
CA TYR A 115 0.35 -4.94 9.46
C TYR A 115 -0.81 -4.08 8.92
N GLU A 116 -0.49 -2.97 8.28
CA GLU A 116 -1.48 -2.12 7.65
C GLU A 116 -0.90 -1.31 6.47
N LEU A 117 -1.79 -0.78 5.63
CA LEU A 117 -1.46 0.26 4.67
C LEU A 117 -1.79 1.61 5.31
N CYS A 118 -0.83 2.53 5.29
CA CYS A 118 -1.03 3.87 5.79
C CYS A 118 -1.07 4.86 4.63
N VAL A 119 -2.12 5.70 4.58
CA VAL A 119 -2.37 6.71 3.57
C VAL A 119 -2.38 8.08 4.21
N ASP A 120 -1.43 8.91 3.82
CA ASP A 120 -1.41 10.32 4.21
C ASP A 120 -2.54 11.08 3.48
N ALA A 121 -3.40 11.75 4.20
CA ALA A 121 -4.52 12.52 3.66
C ALA A 121 -4.60 13.91 4.30
N THR A 122 -4.92 14.95 3.54
CA THR A 122 -5.15 16.28 4.13
C THR A 122 -6.40 16.31 4.99
N VAL A 123 -7.42 15.54 4.60
CA VAL A 123 -8.66 15.35 5.37
C VAL A 123 -9.03 13.86 5.34
N PRO A 124 -8.64 13.06 6.36
CA PRO A 124 -8.81 11.60 6.37
C PRO A 124 -10.23 11.09 6.20
N ALA A 125 -11.21 11.74 6.84
CA ALA A 125 -12.56 11.20 6.95
C ALA A 125 -13.31 11.03 5.60
N PRO A 126 -13.25 11.94 4.63
CA PRO A 126 -13.89 11.76 3.32
C PRO A 126 -13.28 10.59 2.54
N ILE A 127 -11.94 10.51 2.45
CA ILE A 127 -11.29 9.48 1.66
C ILE A 127 -11.40 8.08 2.29
N ALA A 128 -11.31 7.97 3.61
CA ALA A 128 -11.60 6.74 4.34
C ALA A 128 -13.06 6.29 4.11
N GLY A 129 -14.02 7.23 4.11
CA GLY A 129 -15.43 6.96 3.81
C GLY A 129 -15.66 6.49 2.37
N TRP A 130 -14.92 7.03 1.42
CA TRP A 130 -14.98 6.61 0.02
C TRP A 130 -14.49 5.16 -0.13
N TRP A 131 -13.31 4.83 0.40
CA TRP A 131 -12.78 3.46 0.37
C TRP A 131 -13.64 2.47 1.16
N ALA A 132 -14.25 2.91 2.28
CA ALA A 132 -15.22 2.12 3.01
C ALA A 132 -16.42 1.74 2.13
N THR A 133 -16.91 2.69 1.32
CA THR A 133 -18.00 2.44 0.36
C THR A 133 -17.54 1.48 -0.75
N VAL A 134 -16.35 1.68 -1.31
CA VAL A 134 -15.78 0.81 -2.37
C VAL A 134 -15.71 -0.63 -1.92
N PHE A 135 -15.16 -0.89 -0.73
CA PHE A 135 -14.98 -2.24 -0.20
C PHE A 135 -16.20 -2.78 0.58
N GLY A 136 -17.23 -1.97 0.82
CA GLY A 136 -18.42 -2.39 1.58
C GLY A 136 -18.13 -2.65 3.06
N VAL A 137 -17.21 -1.93 3.65
CA VAL A 137 -16.81 -2.01 5.07
C VAL A 137 -17.18 -0.75 5.83
N GLU A 138 -17.06 -0.74 7.16
CA GLU A 138 -17.37 0.44 7.97
C GLU A 138 -16.09 1.21 8.32
N ARG A 139 -16.13 2.54 8.11
CA ARG A 139 -15.07 3.45 8.55
C ARG A 139 -15.11 3.61 10.07
N GLN A 140 -13.94 3.58 10.67
CA GLN A 140 -13.68 3.93 12.06
C GLN A 140 -12.93 5.27 12.13
N THR A 141 -12.99 5.93 13.28
CA THR A 141 -12.33 7.23 13.50
C THR A 141 -11.74 7.27 14.90
N ASP A 142 -10.50 7.73 15.02
CA ASP A 142 -9.90 8.13 16.28
C ASP A 142 -10.16 9.63 16.48
N PRO A 143 -11.04 10.02 17.44
CA PRO A 143 -11.37 11.42 17.66
C PRO A 143 -10.25 12.20 18.37
N GLU A 144 -9.31 11.53 19.01
CA GLU A 144 -8.21 12.16 19.75
C GLU A 144 -7.10 12.59 18.80
N HIS A 145 -6.77 11.75 17.81
CA HIS A 145 -5.65 11.98 16.89
C HIS A 145 -6.10 12.35 15.48
N GLY A 146 -7.39 12.26 15.18
CA GLY A 146 -7.98 12.71 13.92
C GLY A 146 -7.73 11.80 12.72
N TYR A 147 -7.13 10.60 12.91
CA TYR A 147 -7.00 9.62 11.85
C TYR A 147 -8.27 8.76 11.72
N CYS A 148 -8.44 8.17 10.56
CA CYS A 148 -9.51 7.22 10.28
C CYS A 148 -8.91 5.92 9.76
N TRP A 149 -9.64 4.82 9.93
CA TRP A 149 -9.26 3.56 9.28
C TRP A 149 -10.48 2.79 8.82
N ILE A 150 -10.25 1.88 7.91
CA ILE A 150 -11.20 0.86 7.50
C ILE A 150 -10.56 -0.51 7.76
N PRO A 151 -11.33 -1.51 8.24
CA PRO A 151 -10.83 -2.87 8.30
C PRO A 151 -10.43 -3.34 6.90
N ALA A 152 -9.44 -4.22 6.84
CA ALA A 152 -9.01 -4.81 5.58
C ALA A 152 -10.22 -5.43 4.83
N PRO A 153 -10.32 -5.21 3.51
CA PRO A 153 -11.32 -5.92 2.73
C PRO A 153 -11.02 -7.43 2.72
N PRO A 154 -12.01 -8.27 2.44
CA PRO A 154 -11.78 -9.71 2.31
C PRO A 154 -10.60 -10.02 1.36
N ASP A 155 -9.80 -11.02 1.72
CA ASP A 155 -8.59 -11.48 1.03
C ASP A 155 -7.38 -10.53 1.07
N ALA A 156 -7.48 -9.34 1.65
CA ALA A 156 -6.33 -8.48 1.89
C ALA A 156 -5.41 -9.04 3.00
N PRO A 157 -4.08 -8.96 2.83
CA PRO A 157 -3.13 -9.61 3.73
C PRO A 157 -2.68 -8.74 4.91
N PHE A 158 -3.53 -7.86 5.40
CA PHE A 158 -3.24 -6.90 6.48
C PHE A 158 -4.50 -6.65 7.33
N ASP A 159 -4.37 -5.91 8.43
CA ASP A 159 -5.49 -5.68 9.36
C ASP A 159 -6.38 -4.51 8.92
N ASN A 160 -5.77 -3.40 8.46
CA ASN A 160 -6.47 -2.14 8.18
C ASN A 160 -5.85 -1.36 7.02
N ILE A 161 -6.63 -0.42 6.45
CA ILE A 161 -6.11 0.73 5.72
C ILE A 161 -6.35 1.97 6.59
N SER A 162 -5.27 2.59 7.05
CA SER A 162 -5.29 3.78 7.90
C SER A 162 -5.10 5.06 7.07
N PHE A 163 -5.88 6.10 7.37
CA PHE A 163 -5.80 7.41 6.73
C PHE A 163 -5.40 8.44 7.77
N VAL A 164 -4.21 8.98 7.64
CA VAL A 164 -3.54 9.81 8.66
C VAL A 164 -3.49 11.27 8.21
N PRO A 165 -3.84 12.24 9.08
CA PRO A 165 -3.85 13.64 8.71
C PRO A 165 -2.43 14.17 8.52
N VAL A 166 -2.20 14.80 7.37
CA VAL A 166 -0.97 15.55 7.07
C VAL A 166 -1.32 16.88 6.42
N PRO A 167 -0.55 17.95 6.66
CA PRO A 167 -0.89 19.27 6.12
C PRO A 167 -0.60 19.42 4.62
N GLU A 168 0.31 18.60 4.07
CA GLU A 168 0.75 18.73 2.69
C GLU A 168 -0.21 18.01 1.73
N PRO A 169 -0.60 18.63 0.61
CA PRO A 169 -1.35 17.94 -0.45
C PRO A 169 -0.44 16.99 -1.23
N LYS A 170 -1.05 15.99 -1.88
CA LYS A 170 -0.37 15.12 -2.83
C LYS A 170 0.05 15.92 -4.08
N THR A 171 1.31 15.77 -4.50
CA THR A 171 1.88 16.52 -5.64
C THR A 171 2.52 15.65 -6.71
N VAL A 172 2.85 14.40 -6.40
CA VAL A 172 3.48 13.45 -7.34
C VAL A 172 2.76 12.11 -7.29
N LYS A 173 3.00 11.27 -8.30
CA LYS A 173 2.51 9.88 -8.36
C LYS A 173 2.96 9.11 -7.12
N ASN A 174 2.05 8.33 -6.52
CA ASN A 174 2.40 7.41 -5.45
C ASN A 174 3.29 6.28 -5.95
N ARG A 175 4.25 5.87 -5.12
CA ARG A 175 5.14 4.74 -5.41
C ARG A 175 4.60 3.42 -4.86
N VAL A 176 3.62 3.48 -3.99
CA VAL A 176 2.88 2.34 -3.48
C VAL A 176 1.42 2.56 -3.83
N HIS A 177 0.78 1.57 -4.42
CA HIS A 177 -0.64 1.54 -4.69
C HIS A 177 -1.15 0.10 -4.64
N TRP A 178 -2.45 -0.04 -4.56
CA TRP A 178 -3.09 -1.35 -4.61
C TRP A 178 -3.96 -1.50 -5.84
N ASP A 179 -4.21 -2.74 -6.18
CA ASP A 179 -5.07 -3.12 -7.28
C ASP A 179 -6.38 -3.68 -6.75
N VAL A 180 -7.45 -3.43 -7.49
CA VAL A 180 -8.78 -3.94 -7.17
C VAL A 180 -9.40 -4.65 -8.38
N THR A 181 -10.32 -5.56 -8.12
CA THR A 181 -11.19 -6.16 -9.14
C THR A 181 -12.57 -5.54 -9.03
N GLY A 182 -13.08 -4.97 -10.13
CA GLY A 182 -14.37 -4.29 -10.13
C GLY A 182 -14.71 -3.67 -11.48
N GLU A 183 -15.85 -2.96 -11.52
CA GLU A 183 -16.31 -2.26 -12.71
C GLU A 183 -15.87 -0.78 -12.67
N THR A 184 -15.04 -0.38 -13.63
CA THR A 184 -14.53 1.00 -13.76
C THR A 184 -15.65 2.03 -13.76
N SER A 185 -16.76 1.79 -14.46
CA SER A 185 -17.91 2.70 -14.50
C SER A 185 -18.51 2.98 -13.12
N ALA A 186 -18.64 1.96 -12.27
CA ALA A 186 -19.17 2.11 -10.91
C ALA A 186 -18.25 2.96 -10.02
N LEU A 187 -16.93 2.81 -10.18
CA LEU A 187 -15.94 3.61 -9.44
C LEU A 187 -15.91 5.06 -9.91
N LEU A 188 -16.08 5.32 -11.22
CA LEU A 188 -16.21 6.66 -11.78
C LEU A 188 -17.49 7.34 -11.28
N GLU A 189 -18.62 6.64 -11.25
CA GLU A 189 -19.88 7.13 -10.67
C GLU A 189 -19.74 7.44 -9.17
N ALA A 190 -18.89 6.70 -8.46
CA ALA A 190 -18.56 6.96 -7.06
C ALA A 190 -17.57 8.12 -6.84
N GLY A 191 -17.05 8.73 -7.91
CA GLY A 191 -16.17 9.91 -7.83
C GLY A 191 -14.69 9.67 -8.10
N ALA A 192 -14.26 8.45 -8.51
CA ALA A 192 -12.91 8.23 -9.00
C ALA A 192 -12.70 8.96 -10.35
N THR A 193 -11.44 9.23 -10.68
CA THR A 193 -11.02 9.83 -11.95
C THR A 193 -10.26 8.81 -12.79
N LEU A 194 -10.63 8.66 -14.07
CA LEU A 194 -9.87 7.81 -14.99
C LEU A 194 -8.59 8.54 -15.41
N LEU A 195 -7.43 7.97 -15.09
CA LEU A 195 -6.13 8.48 -15.49
C LEU A 195 -5.64 7.85 -16.80
N ARG A 196 -5.82 6.53 -16.93
CA ARG A 196 -5.38 5.81 -18.12
C ARG A 196 -6.28 4.59 -18.36
N PRO A 197 -6.97 4.53 -19.51
CA PRO A 197 -7.82 3.38 -19.83
C PRO A 197 -6.98 2.15 -20.18
N ARG A 198 -7.54 0.96 -19.95
CA ARG A 198 -7.03 -0.30 -20.50
C ARG A 198 -7.00 -0.24 -22.02
N GLY A 199 -6.11 -1.01 -22.62
CA GLY A 199 -5.89 -1.04 -24.06
C GLY A 199 -5.03 -2.23 -24.47
N ASP A 200 -4.41 -2.14 -25.64
CA ASP A 200 -3.58 -3.26 -26.18
C ASP A 200 -2.33 -3.54 -25.33
N ASP A 201 -1.84 -2.50 -24.62
CA ASP A 201 -0.62 -2.57 -23.81
C ASP A 201 -0.88 -3.00 -22.34
N ARG A 202 -2.14 -2.99 -21.89
CA ARG A 202 -2.51 -3.41 -20.52
C ARG A 202 -3.97 -3.83 -20.42
N ARG A 203 -4.24 -4.70 -19.45
CA ARG A 203 -5.57 -5.28 -19.23
C ARG A 203 -6.39 -4.61 -18.12
N TRP A 204 -5.89 -3.52 -17.53
CA TRP A 204 -6.53 -2.80 -16.43
C TRP A 204 -6.61 -1.30 -16.71
N ASP A 205 -7.55 -0.65 -16.06
CA ASP A 205 -7.66 0.81 -16.03
C ASP A 205 -6.85 1.36 -14.85
N VAL A 206 -6.21 2.52 -15.02
CA VAL A 206 -5.58 3.25 -13.92
C VAL A 206 -6.51 4.40 -13.54
N LEU A 207 -6.93 4.43 -12.29
CA LEU A 207 -7.78 5.46 -11.73
C LEU A 207 -7.05 6.22 -10.62
N ALA A 208 -7.59 7.38 -10.26
CA ALA A 208 -7.30 8.06 -9.01
C ALA A 208 -8.55 8.10 -8.14
N ASP A 209 -8.37 7.93 -6.83
CA ASP A 209 -9.40 8.16 -5.84
C ASP A 209 -9.70 9.68 -5.71
N PRO A 210 -10.70 10.12 -4.93
CA PRO A 210 -11.02 11.55 -4.77
C PRO A 210 -9.88 12.43 -4.22
N ASP A 211 -8.90 11.84 -3.52
CA ASP A 211 -7.70 12.54 -3.03
C ASP A 211 -6.52 12.47 -4.04
N GLY A 212 -6.74 11.82 -5.19
CA GLY A 212 -5.75 11.70 -6.26
C GLY A 212 -4.77 10.52 -6.08
N ASN A 213 -5.01 9.57 -5.18
CA ASN A 213 -4.17 8.38 -5.05
C ASN A 213 -4.48 7.40 -6.18
N GLU A 214 -3.44 7.00 -6.90
CA GLU A 214 -3.55 6.06 -8.01
C GLU A 214 -3.86 4.65 -7.51
N PHE A 215 -4.69 3.93 -8.26
CA PHE A 215 -4.97 2.51 -8.10
C PHE A 215 -5.35 1.88 -9.45
N CYS A 216 -5.17 0.57 -9.58
CA CYS A 216 -5.52 -0.12 -10.80
C CYS A 216 -6.83 -0.91 -10.64
N VAL A 217 -7.64 -0.93 -11.69
CA VAL A 217 -8.91 -1.65 -11.73
C VAL A 217 -8.87 -2.73 -12.80
N PHE A 218 -8.93 -3.96 -12.33
CA PHE A 218 -9.04 -5.14 -13.19
C PHE A 218 -10.52 -5.49 -13.37
N PRO A 219 -10.98 -5.77 -14.59
CA PRO A 219 -12.36 -6.16 -14.82
C PRO A 219 -12.70 -7.45 -14.09
N SER A 220 -13.92 -7.53 -13.57
CA SER A 220 -14.49 -8.80 -13.09
C SER A 220 -14.55 -9.78 -14.27
N GLY A 221 -13.94 -10.95 -14.15
CA GLY A 221 -13.89 -11.98 -15.20
C GLY A 221 -15.24 -12.58 -15.51
#